data_6acfa98b94920e644595370433517f13
#
_entry.id   6acfa98b94920e644595370433517f13
#
_cell.length_a   1.000
_cell.length_b   1.000
_cell.length_c   1.000
_cell.angle_alpha   90.00
_cell.angle_beta   90.00
_cell.angle_gamma   90.00
#
_symmetry.space_group_name_H-M   'P 1'
#
loop_
_entity.id
_entity.type
_entity.pdbx_description
1 polymer ?
#
loop_
_entity_poly.entity_id
_entity_poly.type
_entity_poly.pdbx_seq_one_letter_code
_entity_poly.pdbx_strand_id
1 'polypeptide(L)'
;RNKLNSVQRMEVTYGRISQSQILETVLQSDRDKIKTTLEKIDADAFDLAVDTILQSRKIYIVGIRSCAPLASFLAFYMNLMFEDVCLLTTNSSSELFEQMVRIGKDDVIIGISFPRYSMRTLKALEFANNRSAKVITITDSIHSPMNLYSSCNLIADSDMASIVDSLVACLLYTS
;
A
#
# COMPACT_ATOMS: atom_id res chain seq x y z
N ARG A 1 -12.15 -10.35 -17.78
CA ARG A 1 -13.03 -9.60 -16.85
C ARG A 1 -13.12 -8.17 -17.37
N ASN A 2 -14.30 -7.74 -17.85
CA ASN A 2 -14.53 -6.37 -18.29
C ASN A 2 -14.31 -5.42 -17.12
N LYS A 3 -13.32 -4.51 -17.24
CA LYS A 3 -13.08 -3.48 -16.24
C LYS A 3 -14.19 -2.43 -16.36
N LEU A 4 -15.10 -2.42 -15.40
CA LEU A 4 -16.11 -1.37 -15.28
C LEU A 4 -15.42 0.00 -15.09
N ASN A 5 -15.93 1.03 -15.77
CA ASN A 5 -15.50 2.40 -15.49
C ASN A 5 -16.13 2.90 -14.17
N SER A 6 -15.70 4.08 -13.71
CA SER A 6 -16.15 4.63 -12.41
C SER A 6 -17.67 4.84 -12.36
N VAL A 7 -18.28 5.27 -13.46
CA VAL A 7 -19.75 5.47 -13.56
C VAL A 7 -20.49 4.14 -13.49
N GLN A 8 -20.05 3.15 -14.24
CA GLN A 8 -20.63 1.80 -14.24
C GLN A 8 -20.55 1.13 -12.86
N ARG A 9 -19.46 1.39 -12.10
CA ARG A 9 -19.37 0.91 -10.72
C ARG A 9 -20.36 1.61 -9.81
N MET A 10 -20.56 2.92 -9.98
CA MET A 10 -21.58 3.67 -9.26
C MET A 10 -22.96 3.08 -9.47
N GLU A 11 -23.34 2.84 -10.71
CA GLU A 11 -24.64 2.27 -11.07
C GLU A 11 -24.83 0.88 -10.49
N VAL A 12 -23.80 0.03 -10.53
CA VAL A 12 -23.85 -1.33 -9.95
C VAL A 12 -23.93 -1.30 -8.43
N THR A 13 -23.22 -0.38 -7.78
CA THR A 13 -23.17 -0.31 -6.31
C THR A 13 -24.41 0.38 -5.73
N TYR A 14 -24.81 1.52 -6.29
CA TYR A 14 -25.92 2.33 -5.75
C TYR A 14 -27.30 1.93 -6.28
N GLY A 15 -27.40 1.34 -7.47
CA GLY A 15 -28.67 0.89 -8.01
C GLY A 15 -29.28 -0.33 -7.33
N ARG A 16 -28.56 -0.98 -6.42
CA ARG A 16 -28.99 -2.24 -5.76
C ARG A 16 -29.22 -2.12 -4.26
N ILE A 17 -28.85 -1.00 -3.63
CA ILE A 17 -28.89 -0.85 -2.18
C ILE A 17 -29.72 0.38 -1.83
N SER A 18 -30.70 0.22 -0.91
CA SER A 18 -31.45 1.35 -0.38
C SER A 18 -30.51 2.25 0.45
N GLN A 19 -30.79 3.56 0.44
CA GLN A 19 -29.96 4.53 1.16
C GLN A 19 -29.82 4.21 2.66
N SER A 20 -30.84 3.63 3.27
CA SER A 20 -30.83 3.22 4.69
C SER A 20 -29.89 2.04 4.99
N GLN A 21 -29.55 1.24 3.98
CA GLN A 21 -28.69 0.07 4.14
C GLN A 21 -27.24 0.30 3.74
N ILE A 22 -26.93 1.48 3.17
CA ILE A 22 -25.56 1.75 2.66
C ILE A 22 -24.52 1.67 3.78
N LEU A 23 -24.78 2.31 4.91
CA LEU A 23 -23.83 2.35 6.03
C LEU A 23 -23.55 0.95 6.58
N GLU A 24 -24.60 0.16 6.81
CA GLU A 24 -24.45 -1.20 7.30
C GLU A 24 -23.69 -2.07 6.30
N THR A 25 -24.01 -1.97 5.01
CA THR A 25 -23.32 -2.72 3.95
C THR A 25 -21.85 -2.37 3.87
N VAL A 26 -21.48 -1.10 3.98
CA VAL A 26 -20.08 -0.66 3.99
C VAL A 26 -19.34 -1.22 5.19
N LEU A 27 -19.89 -1.07 6.39
CA LEU A 27 -19.27 -1.56 7.63
C LEU A 27 -19.12 -3.08 7.64
N GLN A 28 -20.12 -3.81 7.14
CA GLN A 28 -20.02 -5.27 7.00
C GLN A 28 -18.94 -5.67 6.00
N SER A 29 -18.87 -5.00 4.86
CA SER A 29 -17.82 -5.24 3.86
C SER A 29 -16.42 -4.99 4.44
N ASP A 30 -16.25 -3.91 5.17
CA ASP A 30 -14.96 -3.57 5.80
C ASP A 30 -14.57 -4.59 6.89
N ARG A 31 -15.53 -5.02 7.71
CA ARG A 31 -15.33 -6.11 8.68
C ARG A 31 -14.86 -7.39 7.99
N ASP A 32 -15.50 -7.76 6.88
CA ASP A 32 -15.19 -8.98 6.16
C ASP A 32 -13.79 -8.92 5.53
N LYS A 33 -13.35 -7.75 5.05
CA LYS A 33 -11.99 -7.53 4.56
C LYS A 33 -10.94 -7.67 5.66
N ILE A 34 -11.19 -7.10 6.84
CA ILE A 34 -10.32 -7.25 8.00
C ILE A 34 -10.22 -8.73 8.37
N LYS A 35 -11.35 -9.43 8.45
CA LYS A 35 -11.39 -10.86 8.75
C LYS A 35 -10.61 -11.68 7.72
N THR A 36 -10.83 -11.45 6.43
CA THR A 36 -10.12 -12.15 5.36
C THR A 36 -8.61 -11.87 5.40
N THR A 37 -8.21 -10.64 5.73
CA THR A 37 -6.80 -10.28 5.91
C THR A 37 -6.20 -11.06 7.08
N LEU A 38 -6.89 -11.11 8.21
CA LEU A 38 -6.44 -11.87 9.40
C LEU A 38 -6.29 -13.37 9.12
N GLU A 39 -7.20 -13.96 8.36
CA GLU A 39 -7.16 -15.38 7.98
C GLU A 39 -5.99 -15.71 7.02
N LYS A 40 -5.47 -14.73 6.31
CA LYS A 40 -4.40 -14.87 5.32
C LYS A 40 -3.08 -14.25 5.76
N ILE A 41 -3.01 -13.74 6.99
CA ILE A 41 -1.81 -13.06 7.48
C ILE A 41 -0.61 -14.03 7.48
N ASP A 42 0.49 -13.56 6.93
CA ASP A 42 1.78 -14.23 6.97
C ASP A 42 2.60 -13.60 8.12
N ALA A 43 2.64 -14.27 9.25
CA ALA A 43 3.35 -13.80 10.43
C ALA A 43 4.86 -13.70 10.19
N ASP A 44 5.44 -14.65 9.45
CA ASP A 44 6.87 -14.65 9.14
C ASP A 44 7.22 -13.46 8.23
N ALA A 45 6.36 -13.14 7.26
CA ALA A 45 6.53 -11.94 6.42
C ALA A 45 6.40 -10.65 7.24
N PHE A 46 5.51 -10.61 8.21
CA PHE A 46 5.37 -9.46 9.10
C PHE A 46 6.61 -9.27 9.98
N ASP A 47 7.09 -10.32 10.62
CA ASP A 47 8.29 -10.29 11.45
C ASP A 47 9.52 -9.88 10.61
N LEU A 48 9.65 -10.42 9.40
CA LEU A 48 10.72 -10.01 8.47
C LEU A 48 10.62 -8.53 8.10
N ALA A 49 9.41 -7.99 7.90
CA ALA A 49 9.23 -6.58 7.62
C ALA A 49 9.67 -5.70 8.80
N VAL A 50 9.26 -6.07 10.01
CA VAL A 50 9.64 -5.37 11.25
C VAL A 50 11.16 -5.39 11.42
N ASP A 51 11.80 -6.54 11.33
CA ASP A 51 13.26 -6.67 11.46
C ASP A 51 14.00 -5.86 10.40
N THR A 52 13.49 -5.87 9.16
CA THR A 52 14.07 -5.07 8.06
C THR A 52 13.99 -3.58 8.35
N ILE A 53 12.88 -3.09 8.88
CA ILE A 53 12.69 -1.68 9.25
C ILE A 53 13.63 -1.30 10.41
N LEU A 54 13.69 -2.13 11.47
CA LEU A 54 14.52 -1.86 12.66
C LEU A 54 16.02 -1.83 12.34
N GLN A 55 16.47 -2.60 11.37
CA GLN A 55 17.87 -2.68 10.96
C GLN A 55 18.26 -1.65 9.90
N SER A 56 17.30 -0.93 9.33
CA SER A 56 17.56 0.02 8.25
C SER A 56 18.15 1.32 8.75
N ARG A 57 19.06 1.89 7.95
CA ARG A 57 19.63 3.22 8.18
C ARG A 57 18.60 4.31 7.90
N LYS A 58 17.81 4.14 6.82
CA LYS A 58 16.82 5.11 6.36
C LYS A 58 15.60 4.40 5.82
N ILE A 59 14.43 4.93 6.11
CA ILE A 59 13.12 4.41 5.68
C ILE A 59 12.54 5.36 4.62
N TYR A 60 12.33 4.85 3.43
CA TYR A 60 11.59 5.54 2.38
C TYR A 60 10.16 4.99 2.32
N ILE A 61 9.18 5.86 2.18
CA ILE A 61 7.77 5.46 2.09
C ILE A 61 7.15 6.06 0.83
N VAL A 62 6.49 5.24 0.03
CA VAL A 62 5.84 5.67 -1.20
C VAL A 62 4.44 5.11 -1.32
N GLY A 63 3.48 5.99 -1.52
CA GLY A 63 2.10 5.68 -1.89
C GLY A 63 1.55 6.82 -2.72
N ILE A 64 0.91 6.51 -3.85
CA ILE A 64 0.49 7.52 -4.82
C ILE A 64 -1.02 7.44 -5.02
N ARG A 65 -1.68 8.56 -5.30
CA ARG A 65 -3.14 8.70 -5.45
C ARG A 65 -3.87 8.32 -4.16
N SER A 66 -4.80 7.34 -4.22
CA SER A 66 -5.56 6.86 -3.05
C SER A 66 -4.69 6.28 -1.93
N CYS A 67 -3.47 5.83 -2.25
CA CYS A 67 -2.52 5.32 -1.26
C CYS A 67 -1.66 6.43 -0.62
N ALA A 68 -1.69 7.67 -1.11
CA ALA A 68 -0.90 8.76 -0.53
C ALA A 68 -1.28 9.09 0.92
N PRO A 69 -2.57 9.13 1.31
CA PRO A 69 -2.96 9.31 2.71
C PRO A 69 -2.42 8.21 3.64
N LEU A 70 -2.41 6.95 3.18
CA LEU A 70 -1.86 5.83 3.95
C LEU A 70 -0.36 5.95 4.14
N ALA A 71 0.36 6.31 3.08
CA ALA A 71 1.80 6.55 3.14
C ALA A 71 2.13 7.71 4.09
N SER A 72 1.33 8.79 4.07
CA SER A 72 1.48 9.92 4.97
C SER A 72 1.18 9.55 6.43
N PHE A 73 0.15 8.75 6.66
CA PHE A 73 -0.20 8.24 7.99
C PHE A 73 0.95 7.37 8.56
N LEU A 74 1.43 6.40 7.78
CA LEU A 74 2.55 5.57 8.16
C LEU A 74 3.81 6.41 8.44
N ALA A 75 4.14 7.35 7.54
CA ALA A 75 5.31 8.22 7.71
C ALA A 75 5.24 9.08 8.96
N PHE A 76 4.06 9.56 9.33
CA PHE A 76 3.86 10.33 10.55
C PHE A 76 4.29 9.53 11.78
N TYR A 77 3.80 8.29 11.93
CA TYR A 77 4.16 7.47 13.08
C TYR A 77 5.60 6.97 13.02
N MET A 78 6.10 6.63 11.84
CA MET A 78 7.52 6.24 11.68
C MET A 78 8.49 7.36 12.10
N ASN A 79 8.16 8.62 11.78
CA ASN A 79 8.96 9.78 12.21
C ASN A 79 8.97 10.02 13.73
N LEU A 80 8.02 9.44 14.48
CA LEU A 80 8.07 9.49 15.95
C LEU A 80 9.04 8.45 16.54
N MET A 81 9.36 7.40 15.77
CA MET A 81 10.17 6.26 16.24
C MET A 81 11.58 6.22 15.62
N PHE A 82 11.75 6.77 14.42
CA PHE A 82 12.98 6.68 13.63
C PHE A 82 13.46 8.06 13.22
N GLU A 83 14.79 8.26 13.23
CA GLU A 83 15.42 9.56 12.94
C GLU A 83 15.40 9.93 11.45
N ASP A 84 15.45 8.94 10.54
CA ASP A 84 15.60 9.21 9.11
C ASP A 84 14.49 8.51 8.29
N VAL A 85 13.34 9.17 8.19
CA VAL A 85 12.20 8.74 7.41
C VAL A 85 11.93 9.74 6.28
N CYS A 86 11.79 9.24 5.08
CA CYS A 86 11.53 10.03 3.87
C CYS A 86 10.21 9.61 3.20
N LEU A 87 9.19 10.44 3.34
CA LEU A 87 7.95 10.27 2.58
C LEU A 87 8.13 10.84 1.16
N LEU A 88 7.97 10.01 0.15
CA LEU A 88 8.05 10.39 -1.25
C LEU A 88 6.72 10.99 -1.72
N THR A 89 6.63 12.32 -1.82
CA THR A 89 5.37 13.07 -2.03
C THR A 89 5.33 13.85 -3.33
N THR A 90 5.82 13.32 -4.41
CA THR A 90 5.87 14.08 -5.65
C THR A 90 4.92 13.55 -6.73
N ASN A 91 4.41 14.44 -7.56
CA ASN A 91 3.67 14.13 -8.78
C ASN A 91 4.57 13.98 -10.01
N SER A 92 5.85 14.29 -9.90
CA SER A 92 6.86 14.15 -10.96
C SER A 92 7.69 12.88 -10.75
N SER A 93 7.91 12.11 -11.82
CA SER A 93 8.78 10.94 -11.75
C SER A 93 10.25 11.31 -11.56
N SER A 94 10.70 12.43 -12.11
CA SER A 94 12.09 12.92 -11.93
C SER A 94 12.35 13.30 -10.49
N GLU A 95 11.49 14.09 -9.87
CA GLU A 95 11.60 14.46 -8.46
C GLU A 95 11.58 13.24 -7.52
N LEU A 96 10.78 12.21 -7.88
CA LEU A 96 10.75 10.96 -7.13
C LEU A 96 12.14 10.32 -7.08
N PHE A 97 12.82 10.22 -8.22
CA PHE A 97 14.17 9.65 -8.29
C PHE A 97 15.21 10.54 -7.62
N GLU A 98 15.08 11.86 -7.71
CA GLU A 98 15.96 12.81 -6.99
C GLU A 98 15.90 12.61 -5.47
N GLN A 99 14.68 12.44 -4.92
CA GLN A 99 14.49 12.15 -3.49
C GLN A 99 15.11 10.80 -3.07
N MET A 100 15.21 9.85 -4.01
CA MET A 100 15.74 8.50 -3.77
C MET A 100 17.18 8.32 -4.24
N VAL A 101 17.87 9.36 -4.73
CA VAL A 101 19.19 9.22 -5.37
C VAL A 101 20.23 8.55 -4.49
N ARG A 102 20.11 8.68 -3.16
CA ARG A 102 21.05 8.12 -2.16
C ARG A 102 20.61 6.77 -1.57
N ILE A 103 19.47 6.21 -2.03
CA ILE A 103 19.01 4.91 -1.54
C ILE A 103 20.02 3.82 -1.85
N GLY A 104 20.25 2.92 -0.92
CA GLY A 104 21.23 1.84 -1.05
C GLY A 104 20.94 0.65 -0.15
N LYS A 105 21.90 -0.26 -0.06
CA LYS A 105 21.77 -1.58 0.59
C LYS A 105 21.37 -1.56 2.06
N ASP A 106 21.67 -0.48 2.76
CA ASP A 106 21.38 -0.31 4.19
C ASP A 106 20.04 0.39 4.44
N ASP A 107 19.30 0.68 3.37
CA ASP A 107 18.03 1.37 3.42
C ASP A 107 16.85 0.43 3.10
N VAL A 108 15.65 0.85 3.51
CA VAL A 108 14.40 0.17 3.16
C VAL A 108 13.44 1.13 2.47
N ILE A 109 12.68 0.63 1.51
CA ILE A 109 11.54 1.31 0.93
C ILE A 109 10.25 0.53 1.21
N ILE A 110 9.23 1.22 1.69
CA ILE A 110 7.88 0.69 1.88
C ILE A 110 6.98 1.25 0.79
N GLY A 111 6.48 0.38 -0.08
CA GLY A 111 5.60 0.74 -1.18
C GLY A 111 4.17 0.31 -0.93
N ILE A 112 3.23 1.27 -0.93
CA ILE A 112 1.80 1.01 -0.76
C ILE A 112 1.09 1.21 -2.09
N SER A 113 0.50 0.15 -2.64
CA SER A 113 -0.25 0.23 -3.88
C SER A 113 -1.25 -0.91 -4.02
N PHE A 114 -2.48 -0.56 -4.36
CA PHE A 114 -3.62 -1.47 -4.55
C PHE A 114 -4.05 -1.51 -6.04
N PRO A 115 -4.97 -2.39 -6.43
CA PRO A 115 -5.39 -2.54 -7.83
C PRO A 115 -5.64 -1.20 -8.54
N ARG A 116 -5.35 -1.15 -9.84
CA ARG A 116 -4.98 0.03 -10.64
C ARG A 116 -3.60 0.56 -10.24
N TYR A 117 -2.74 -0.36 -9.84
CA TYR A 117 -1.39 -0.13 -9.33
C TYR A 117 -0.69 1.04 -9.99
N SER A 118 -0.03 1.86 -9.18
CA SER A 118 0.69 3.02 -9.66
C SER A 118 2.02 2.60 -10.32
N MET A 119 2.17 2.91 -11.60
CA MET A 119 3.44 2.68 -12.31
C MET A 119 4.60 3.49 -11.70
N ARG A 120 4.31 4.64 -11.08
CA ARG A 120 5.33 5.43 -10.38
C ARG A 120 5.81 4.72 -9.11
N THR A 121 4.88 4.15 -8.33
CA THR A 121 5.24 3.32 -7.18
C THR A 121 6.08 2.13 -7.62
N LEU A 122 5.67 1.41 -8.67
CA LEU A 122 6.42 0.27 -9.20
C LEU A 122 7.84 0.64 -9.61
N LYS A 123 8.01 1.76 -10.35
CA LYS A 123 9.33 2.25 -10.77
C LYS A 123 10.20 2.68 -9.58
N ALA A 124 9.61 3.22 -8.51
CA ALA A 124 10.35 3.54 -7.29
C ALA A 124 10.88 2.28 -6.61
N LEU A 125 10.07 1.22 -6.53
CA LEU A 125 10.48 -0.07 -5.98
C LEU A 125 11.56 -0.74 -6.85
N GLU A 126 11.41 -0.72 -8.16
CA GLU A 126 12.42 -1.18 -9.11
C GLU A 126 13.76 -0.45 -8.93
N PHE A 127 13.73 0.87 -8.84
CA PHE A 127 14.93 1.69 -8.62
C PHE A 127 15.62 1.34 -7.31
N ALA A 128 14.86 1.20 -6.22
CA ALA A 128 15.38 0.82 -4.91
C ALA A 128 16.01 -0.58 -4.93
N ASN A 129 15.34 -1.56 -5.54
CA ASN A 129 15.85 -2.91 -5.70
C ASN A 129 17.15 -2.94 -6.51
N ASN A 130 17.24 -2.18 -7.60
CA ASN A 130 18.45 -2.06 -8.41
C ASN A 130 19.63 -1.42 -7.66
N ARG A 131 19.35 -0.71 -6.56
CA ARG A 131 20.33 -0.15 -5.62
C ARG A 131 20.59 -1.06 -4.41
N SER A 132 20.07 -2.29 -4.45
CA SER A 132 20.20 -3.29 -3.37
C SER A 132 19.51 -2.89 -2.06
N ALA A 133 18.64 -1.90 -2.07
CA ALA A 133 17.81 -1.57 -0.91
C ALA A 133 16.78 -2.67 -0.67
N LYS A 134 16.37 -2.83 0.59
CA LYS A 134 15.26 -3.74 0.93
C LYS A 134 13.94 -3.13 0.51
N VAL A 135 13.04 -3.97 0.01
CA VAL A 135 11.74 -3.52 -0.50
C VAL A 135 10.64 -4.26 0.24
N ILE A 136 9.81 -3.51 0.95
CA ILE A 136 8.58 -4.01 1.59
C ILE A 136 7.39 -3.49 0.78
N THR A 137 6.43 -4.37 0.49
CA THR A 137 5.19 -3.96 -0.19
C THR A 137 3.96 -4.22 0.67
N ILE A 138 3.03 -3.26 0.65
CA ILE A 138 1.68 -3.42 1.19
C ILE A 138 0.72 -3.37 0.00
N THR A 139 0.06 -4.50 -0.29
CA THR A 139 -0.77 -4.67 -1.48
C THR A 139 -1.89 -5.68 -1.23
N ASP A 140 -2.76 -5.93 -2.21
CA ASP A 140 -3.95 -6.79 -2.08
C ASP A 140 -3.71 -8.26 -2.37
N SER A 141 -2.62 -8.60 -3.04
CA SER A 141 -2.42 -9.97 -3.55
C SER A 141 -0.96 -10.33 -3.71
N ILE A 142 -0.63 -11.60 -3.48
CA ILE A 142 0.68 -12.17 -3.81
C ILE A 142 1.01 -12.08 -5.31
N HIS A 143 -0.01 -11.92 -6.16
CA HIS A 143 0.15 -11.75 -7.61
C HIS A 143 0.23 -10.28 -8.05
N SER A 144 0.31 -9.36 -7.11
CA SER A 144 0.49 -7.95 -7.41
C SER A 144 1.80 -7.70 -8.15
N PRO A 145 1.82 -6.83 -9.18
CA PRO A 145 3.07 -6.44 -9.85
C PRO A 145 4.04 -5.73 -8.90
N MET A 146 3.57 -5.21 -7.76
CA MET A 146 4.42 -4.63 -6.73
C MET A 146 5.42 -5.63 -6.14
N ASN A 147 5.05 -6.92 -6.15
CA ASN A 147 5.85 -7.98 -5.56
C ASN A 147 7.05 -8.44 -6.43
N LEU A 148 7.17 -7.93 -7.66
CA LEU A 148 8.28 -8.27 -8.55
C LEU A 148 9.66 -7.90 -7.98
N TYR A 149 9.73 -6.87 -7.16
CA TYR A 149 10.97 -6.33 -6.61
C TYR A 149 11.04 -6.42 -5.08
N SER A 150 10.02 -7.01 -4.44
CA SER A 150 9.91 -7.00 -2.98
C SER A 150 10.77 -8.08 -2.33
N SER A 151 11.33 -7.72 -1.18
CA SER A 151 11.95 -8.65 -0.24
C SER A 151 10.92 -9.26 0.70
N CYS A 152 9.82 -8.55 0.94
CA CYS A 152 8.76 -8.93 1.85
C CYS A 152 7.42 -8.32 1.39
N ASN A 153 6.33 -9.10 1.49
CA ASN A 153 5.00 -8.70 1.04
C ASN A 153 3.98 -8.80 2.17
N LEU A 154 3.34 -7.67 2.48
CA LEU A 154 2.23 -7.61 3.42
C LEU A 154 0.92 -7.52 2.63
N ILE A 155 0.07 -8.52 2.78
CA ILE A 155 -1.15 -8.66 1.98
C ILE A 155 -2.36 -8.21 2.77
N ALA A 156 -3.01 -7.14 2.33
CA ALA A 156 -4.24 -6.60 2.88
C ALA A 156 -5.38 -6.77 1.87
N ASP A 157 -6.44 -7.47 2.24
CA ASP A 157 -7.57 -7.69 1.34
C ASP A 157 -8.25 -6.37 0.97
N SER A 158 -8.47 -6.16 -0.31
CA SER A 158 -9.13 -4.96 -0.82
C SER A 158 -10.16 -5.32 -1.88
N ASP A 159 -11.32 -4.69 -1.85
CA ASP A 159 -12.36 -4.88 -2.84
C ASP A 159 -12.43 -3.68 -3.80
N MET A 160 -12.27 -3.99 -5.08
CA MET A 160 -12.33 -3.01 -6.18
C MET A 160 -13.73 -2.87 -6.78
N ALA A 161 -14.75 -3.45 -6.15
CA ALA A 161 -16.13 -3.36 -6.64
C ALA A 161 -16.75 -1.98 -6.45
N SER A 162 -16.20 -1.17 -5.54
CA SER A 162 -16.66 0.20 -5.26
C SER A 162 -15.85 1.27 -6.02
N ILE A 163 -16.41 2.48 -6.16
CA ILE A 163 -15.71 3.67 -6.62
C ILE A 163 -14.62 4.08 -5.65
N VAL A 164 -14.93 3.97 -4.37
CA VAL A 164 -14.01 4.23 -3.27
C VAL A 164 -13.42 2.90 -2.86
N ASP A 165 -12.12 2.77 -3.02
CA ASP A 165 -11.40 1.60 -2.53
C ASP A 165 -11.42 1.64 -1.00
N SER A 166 -11.92 0.58 -0.35
CA SER A 166 -11.75 0.45 1.09
C SER A 166 -10.30 0.05 1.37
N LEU A 167 -9.61 0.89 2.11
CA LEU A 167 -8.22 0.67 2.52
C LEU A 167 -8.13 0.32 4.02
N VAL A 168 -9.25 -0.05 4.64
CA VAL A 168 -9.33 -0.35 6.07
C VAL A 168 -8.38 -1.46 6.47
N ALA A 169 -8.30 -2.55 5.70
CA ALA A 169 -7.37 -3.63 5.98
C ALA A 169 -5.90 -3.20 5.85
N CYS A 170 -5.59 -2.24 4.98
CA CYS A 170 -4.23 -1.70 4.86
C CYS A 170 -3.84 -0.87 6.09
N LEU A 171 -4.77 -0.18 6.72
CA LEU A 171 -4.50 0.57 7.95
C LEU A 171 -3.97 -0.31 9.07
N LEU A 172 -4.32 -1.60 9.11
CA LEU A 172 -3.80 -2.55 10.11
C LEU A 172 -2.28 -2.70 10.04
N TYR A 173 -1.67 -2.59 8.85
CA TYR A 173 -0.22 -2.65 8.69
C TYR A 173 0.47 -1.29 8.91
N THR A 174 -0.31 -0.21 8.98
CA THR A 174 0.22 1.14 9.16
C THR A 174 -0.05 1.69 10.57
N SER A 175 -0.71 0.90 11.40
CA SER A 175 -0.99 1.18 12.82
C SER A 175 0.03 0.50 13.70
#